data_5ad02dc33bb10cf96674e897a5009155
#
_entry.id   5ad02dc33bb10cf96674e897a5009155
#
_cell.length_a   1.000
_cell.length_b   1.000
_cell.length_c   1.000
_cell.angle_alpha   90.00
_cell.angle_beta   90.00
_cell.angle_gamma   90.00
#
_symmetry.space_group_name_H-M   'P 1'
#
loop_
_entity.id
_entity.type
_entity.pdbx_description
1 polymer ?
#
loop_
_entity_poly.entity_id
_entity_poly.type
_entity_poly.pdbx_seq_one_letter_code
_entity_poly.pdbx_strand_id
1 'polypeptide(L)'
;MHAELQLDNQICFRLYTASRLVTQAYTPLLTALGITYPQYLVLMVLWEKDNQPVNDIAHRLMLDTNTVTPLLQRLETHGIVSRKKGEQDKRQQIVSLTSKGKKLEEEAFAQVPVGMNDQLSACPLKQKDYQRLALELDSMIETLKK
;
A
#
# COMPACT_ATOMS: atom_id res chain seq x y z
N MET A 1 -36.85 6.13 -13.10
CA MET A 1 -35.45 5.90 -12.65
C MET A 1 -35.39 4.61 -11.87
N HIS A 2 -34.42 3.77 -12.16
CA HIS A 2 -34.21 2.50 -11.46
C HIS A 2 -33.47 2.73 -10.16
N ALA A 3 -34.01 2.24 -9.05
CA ALA A 3 -33.41 2.41 -7.71
C ALA A 3 -32.01 1.79 -7.65
N GLU A 4 -31.81 0.68 -8.36
CA GLU A 4 -30.53 -0.04 -8.45
C GLU A 4 -29.41 0.79 -9.10
N LEU A 5 -29.77 1.83 -9.86
CA LEU A 5 -28.81 2.71 -10.51
C LEU A 5 -28.64 4.07 -9.80
N GLN A 6 -29.30 4.27 -8.67
CA GLN A 6 -29.10 5.47 -7.87
C GLN A 6 -27.75 5.39 -7.14
N LEU A 7 -27.02 6.50 -7.16
CA LEU A 7 -25.69 6.56 -6.59
C LEU A 7 -25.66 6.22 -5.09
N ASP A 8 -26.66 6.70 -4.36
CA ASP A 8 -26.77 6.47 -2.92
C ASP A 8 -26.99 4.99 -2.55
N ASN A 9 -27.41 4.18 -3.52
CA ASN A 9 -27.61 2.74 -3.33
C ASN A 9 -26.36 1.92 -3.71
N GLN A 10 -25.26 2.56 -4.12
CA GLN A 10 -24.05 1.88 -4.58
C GLN A 10 -23.01 1.76 -3.46
N ILE A 11 -22.77 0.51 -3.03
CA ILE A 11 -21.65 0.24 -2.10
C ILE A 11 -20.30 0.49 -2.79
N CYS A 12 -20.21 0.19 -4.08
CA CYS A 12 -18.97 0.38 -4.85
C CYS A 12 -18.55 1.85 -4.93
N PHE A 13 -19.50 2.78 -5.01
CA PHE A 13 -19.21 4.21 -4.95
C PHE A 13 -18.59 4.60 -3.60
N ARG A 14 -19.11 4.04 -2.51
CA ARG A 14 -18.56 4.28 -1.17
C ARG A 14 -17.15 3.75 -1.04
N LEU A 15 -16.88 2.54 -1.54
CA LEU A 15 -15.55 1.95 -1.55
C LEU A 15 -14.57 2.78 -2.38
N TYR A 16 -14.97 3.18 -3.57
CA TYR A 16 -14.16 4.04 -4.44
C TYR A 16 -13.81 5.38 -3.76
N THR A 17 -14.83 6.04 -3.19
CA THR A 17 -14.67 7.33 -2.54
C THR A 17 -13.83 7.22 -1.27
N ALA A 18 -14.10 6.22 -0.43
CA ALA A 18 -13.34 5.99 0.80
C ALA A 18 -11.87 5.71 0.48
N SER A 19 -11.59 4.86 -0.51
CA SER A 19 -10.22 4.55 -0.93
C SER A 19 -9.48 5.81 -1.38
N ARG A 20 -10.11 6.66 -2.19
CA ARG A 20 -9.51 7.90 -2.67
C ARG A 20 -9.24 8.88 -1.53
N LEU A 21 -10.20 9.07 -0.63
CA LEU A 21 -10.07 10.00 0.49
C LEU A 21 -9.06 9.53 1.52
N VAL A 22 -9.02 8.23 1.82
CA VAL A 22 -8.01 7.65 2.72
C VAL A 22 -6.61 7.85 2.13
N THR A 23 -6.44 7.57 0.84
CA THR A 23 -5.14 7.78 0.16
C THR A 23 -4.72 9.24 0.21
N GLN A 24 -5.66 10.18 0.01
CA GLN A 24 -5.39 11.61 0.14
C GLN A 24 -4.97 12.00 1.56
N ALA A 25 -5.57 11.38 2.58
CA ALA A 25 -5.21 11.64 3.98
C ALA A 25 -3.77 11.23 4.29
N TYR A 26 -3.26 10.18 3.65
CA TYR A 26 -1.85 9.77 3.77
C TYR A 26 -0.88 10.76 3.11
N THR A 27 -1.31 11.50 2.08
CA THR A 27 -0.42 12.29 1.23
C THR A 27 0.50 13.24 2.02
N PRO A 28 0.03 14.10 2.94
CA PRO A 28 0.94 15.00 3.65
C PRO A 28 1.94 14.26 4.53
N LEU A 29 1.56 13.12 5.12
CA LEU A 29 2.42 12.31 5.95
C LEU A 29 3.53 11.66 5.13
N LEU A 30 3.18 11.12 3.97
CA LEU A 30 4.11 10.43 3.09
C LEU A 30 5.00 11.40 2.30
N THR A 31 4.48 12.57 1.92
CA THR A 31 5.27 13.61 1.26
C THR A 31 6.40 14.07 2.18
N ALA A 32 6.16 14.18 3.48
CA ALA A 32 7.20 14.49 4.46
C ALA A 32 8.32 13.45 4.49
N LEU A 33 8.01 12.20 4.12
CA LEU A 33 8.98 11.10 4.02
C LEU A 33 9.57 10.96 2.60
N GLY A 34 9.11 11.76 1.64
CA GLY A 34 9.58 11.72 0.26
C GLY A 34 9.05 10.55 -0.56
N ILE A 35 7.92 9.97 -0.18
CA ILE A 35 7.32 8.82 -0.87
C ILE A 35 5.84 9.04 -1.17
N THR A 36 5.32 8.25 -2.12
CA THR A 36 3.90 8.20 -2.46
C THR A 36 3.23 7.02 -1.74
N TYR A 37 1.88 6.98 -1.74
CA TYR A 37 1.16 5.87 -1.13
C TYR A 37 1.48 4.52 -1.79
N PRO A 38 1.51 4.37 -3.13
CA PRO A 38 1.93 3.10 -3.72
C PRO A 38 3.36 2.68 -3.36
N GLN A 39 4.30 3.62 -3.27
CA GLN A 39 5.66 3.34 -2.80
C GLN A 39 5.66 2.88 -1.35
N TYR A 40 4.84 3.50 -0.51
CA TYR A 40 4.67 3.09 0.88
C TYR A 40 4.18 1.64 1.00
N LEU A 41 3.23 1.23 0.14
CA LEU A 41 2.76 -0.17 0.11
C LEU A 41 3.90 -1.14 -0.23
N VAL A 42 4.71 -0.81 -1.22
CA VAL A 42 5.89 -1.61 -1.59
C VAL A 42 6.85 -1.72 -0.41
N LEU A 43 7.11 -0.60 0.26
CA LEU A 43 8.02 -0.57 1.41
C LEU A 43 7.48 -1.39 2.58
N MET A 44 6.16 -1.35 2.84
CA MET A 44 5.57 -2.20 3.88
C MET A 44 5.82 -3.68 3.61
N VAL A 45 5.71 -4.12 2.37
CA VAL A 45 6.02 -5.51 2.00
C VAL A 45 7.50 -5.85 2.29
N LEU A 46 8.42 -4.93 1.96
CA LEU A 46 9.84 -5.12 2.20
C LEU A 46 10.23 -5.00 3.68
N TRP A 47 9.54 -4.16 4.44
CA TRP A 47 9.76 -4.08 5.89
C TRP A 47 9.28 -5.35 6.60
N GLU A 48 8.21 -5.99 6.13
CA GLU A 48 7.79 -7.30 6.65
C GLU A 48 8.83 -8.38 6.34
N LYS A 49 9.36 -8.38 5.13
CA LYS A 49 10.35 -9.34 4.65
C LYS A 49 11.20 -8.72 3.56
N ASP A 50 12.45 -8.48 3.87
CA ASP A 50 13.42 -7.93 2.92
C ASP A 50 13.87 -8.97 1.88
N ASN A 51 14.59 -8.55 0.86
CA ASN A 51 15.20 -9.42 -0.16
C ASN A 51 14.17 -10.29 -0.88
N GLN A 52 13.24 -9.67 -1.58
CA GLN A 52 12.19 -10.37 -2.30
C GLN A 52 12.27 -10.15 -3.81
N PRO A 53 11.90 -11.17 -4.61
CA PRO A 53 11.70 -10.97 -6.05
C PRO A 53 10.59 -9.96 -6.34
N VAL A 54 10.74 -9.21 -7.43
CA VAL A 54 9.71 -8.24 -7.87
C VAL A 54 8.33 -8.89 -7.98
N ASN A 55 8.28 -10.11 -8.53
CA ASN A 55 7.02 -10.84 -8.70
C ASN A 55 6.32 -11.14 -7.36
N ASP A 56 7.08 -11.45 -6.32
CA ASP A 56 6.52 -11.72 -5.00
C ASP A 56 5.93 -10.45 -4.38
N ILE A 57 6.60 -9.32 -4.55
CA ILE A 57 6.09 -8.02 -4.11
C ILE A 57 4.78 -7.68 -4.83
N ALA A 58 4.77 -7.82 -6.16
CA ALA A 58 3.58 -7.57 -6.97
C ALA A 58 2.42 -8.49 -6.56
N HIS A 59 2.69 -9.77 -6.38
CA HIS A 59 1.69 -10.75 -5.93
C HIS A 59 1.11 -10.39 -4.56
N ARG A 60 1.97 -10.03 -3.60
CA ARG A 60 1.55 -9.64 -2.25
C ARG A 60 0.64 -8.41 -2.27
N LEU A 61 0.87 -7.48 -3.20
CA LEU A 61 0.07 -6.26 -3.36
C LEU A 61 -1.12 -6.44 -4.31
N MET A 62 -1.27 -7.62 -4.93
CA MET A 62 -2.30 -7.87 -5.95
C MET A 62 -2.21 -6.88 -7.12
N LEU A 63 -0.99 -6.53 -7.51
CA LEU A 63 -0.69 -5.64 -8.63
C LEU A 63 0.13 -6.38 -9.68
N ASP A 64 0.05 -5.90 -10.93
CA ASP A 64 0.91 -6.39 -12.01
C ASP A 64 2.35 -5.92 -11.82
N THR A 65 3.31 -6.75 -12.26
CA THR A 65 4.73 -6.37 -12.28
C THR A 65 4.97 -5.08 -13.06
N ASN A 66 4.20 -4.86 -14.13
CA ASN A 66 4.28 -3.62 -14.91
C ASN A 66 3.90 -2.37 -14.11
N THR A 67 3.09 -2.50 -13.08
CA THR A 67 2.73 -1.43 -12.16
C THR A 67 3.79 -1.24 -11.07
N VAL A 68 4.33 -2.34 -10.55
CA VAL A 68 5.30 -2.33 -9.44
C VAL A 68 6.69 -1.89 -9.90
N THR A 69 7.13 -2.28 -11.10
CA THR A 69 8.47 -1.96 -11.62
C THR A 69 8.77 -0.46 -11.62
N PRO A 70 7.89 0.44 -12.11
CA PRO A 70 8.14 1.88 -12.05
C PRO A 70 8.26 2.41 -10.62
N LEU A 71 7.49 1.86 -9.67
CA LEU A 71 7.57 2.21 -8.26
C LEU A 71 8.96 1.88 -7.70
N LEU A 72 9.45 0.69 -8.00
CA LEU A 72 10.78 0.23 -7.59
C LEU A 72 11.90 1.06 -8.22
N GLN A 73 11.75 1.42 -9.50
CA GLN A 73 12.72 2.28 -10.19
C GLN A 73 12.88 3.63 -9.48
N ARG A 74 11.77 4.23 -9.09
CA ARG A 74 11.77 5.51 -8.37
C ARG A 74 12.38 5.36 -6.98
N LEU A 75 12.03 4.31 -6.25
CA LEU A 75 12.62 4.01 -4.94
C LEU A 75 14.12 3.78 -5.04
N GLU A 76 14.57 3.09 -6.09
CA GLU A 76 15.99 2.86 -6.36
C GLU A 76 16.71 4.18 -6.67
N THR A 77 16.12 5.03 -7.50
CA THR A 77 16.67 6.35 -7.84
C THR A 77 16.85 7.21 -6.59
N HIS A 78 15.94 7.12 -5.62
CA HIS A 78 16.03 7.83 -4.34
C HIS A 78 16.92 7.12 -3.31
N GLY A 79 17.55 6.01 -3.68
CA GLY A 79 18.45 5.27 -2.80
C GLY A 79 17.79 4.53 -1.66
N ILE A 80 16.48 4.25 -1.76
CA ILE A 80 15.70 3.57 -0.72
C ILE A 80 15.76 2.06 -0.86
N VAL A 81 15.81 1.56 -2.10
CA VAL A 81 15.97 0.13 -2.42
C VAL A 81 17.10 -0.06 -3.41
N SER A 82 17.60 -1.29 -3.49
CA SER A 82 18.51 -1.74 -4.54
C SER A 82 17.91 -2.97 -5.22
N ARG A 83 18.28 -3.18 -6.49
CA ARG A 83 17.83 -4.35 -7.25
C ARG A 83 19.03 -5.09 -7.80
N LYS A 84 19.02 -6.40 -7.66
CA LYS A 84 20.06 -7.31 -8.18
C LYS A 84 19.42 -8.47 -8.90
N LYS A 85 20.14 -9.05 -9.87
CA LYS A 85 19.72 -10.30 -10.48
C LYS A 85 19.75 -11.43 -9.44
N GLY A 86 18.78 -12.35 -9.52
CA GLY A 86 18.72 -13.53 -8.67
C GLY A 86 19.93 -14.43 -8.92
N GLU A 87 20.46 -15.05 -7.86
CA GLU A 87 21.61 -15.96 -7.96
C GLU A 87 21.24 -17.28 -8.63
N GLN A 88 20.08 -17.83 -8.28
CA GLN A 88 19.59 -19.10 -8.82
C GLN A 88 18.85 -18.91 -10.15
N ASP A 89 18.04 -17.87 -10.27
CA ASP A 89 17.35 -17.52 -11.52
C ASP A 89 17.69 -16.07 -11.87
N LYS A 90 18.56 -15.91 -12.89
CA LYS A 90 19.02 -14.58 -13.34
C LYS A 90 17.95 -13.76 -14.04
N ARG A 91 16.79 -14.35 -14.35
CA ARG A 91 15.64 -13.60 -14.87
C ARG A 91 14.90 -12.85 -13.79
N GLN A 92 15.03 -13.29 -12.53
CA GLN A 92 14.45 -12.60 -11.38
C GLN A 92 15.30 -11.40 -10.99
N GLN A 93 14.64 -10.35 -10.55
CA GLN A 93 15.28 -9.24 -9.85
C GLN A 93 14.90 -9.31 -8.38
N ILE A 94 15.91 -9.29 -7.50
CA ILE A 94 15.73 -9.29 -6.06
C ILE A 94 15.83 -7.86 -5.57
N VAL A 95 14.80 -7.43 -4.85
CA VAL A 95 14.72 -6.07 -4.27
C VAL A 95 15.11 -6.14 -2.81
N SER A 96 15.99 -5.24 -2.41
CA SER A 96 16.48 -5.16 -1.04
C SER A 96 16.43 -3.73 -0.53
N LEU A 97 16.14 -3.56 0.76
CA LEU A 97 16.22 -2.26 1.42
C LEU A 97 17.69 -1.82 1.55
N THR A 98 17.96 -0.56 1.28
CA THR A 98 19.23 0.07 1.63
C THR A 98 19.20 0.50 3.10
N SER A 99 20.32 1.00 3.63
CA SER A 99 20.34 1.60 4.97
C SER A 99 19.31 2.73 5.10
N LYS A 100 19.17 3.54 4.05
CA LYS A 100 18.15 4.60 3.98
C LYS A 100 16.74 4.01 4.05
N GLY A 101 16.48 2.92 3.33
CA GLY A 101 15.18 2.26 3.34
C GLY A 101 14.81 1.68 4.70
N LYS A 102 15.78 1.13 5.43
CA LYS A 102 15.59 0.62 6.79
C LYS A 102 15.36 1.76 7.79
N LYS A 103 16.08 2.86 7.65
CA LYS A 103 15.88 4.05 8.50
C LYS A 103 14.50 4.66 8.27
N LEU A 104 14.03 4.64 7.02
CA LEU A 104 12.71 5.16 6.66
C LEU A 104 11.58 4.40 7.37
N GLU A 105 11.75 3.12 7.68
CA GLU A 105 10.79 2.34 8.47
C GLU A 105 10.55 2.98 9.83
N GLU A 106 11.62 3.34 10.53
CA GLU A 106 11.53 3.98 11.85
C GLU A 106 10.84 5.35 11.77
N GLU A 107 11.18 6.12 10.75
CA GLU A 107 10.54 7.43 10.53
C GLU A 107 9.04 7.28 10.22
N ALA A 108 8.69 6.32 9.37
CA ALA A 108 7.31 6.03 9.03
C ALA A 108 6.52 5.54 10.25
N PHE A 109 7.10 4.65 11.04
CA PHE A 109 6.48 4.14 12.27
C PHE A 109 6.18 5.27 13.26
N ALA A 110 7.09 6.23 13.40
CA ALA A 110 6.91 7.33 14.32
C ALA A 110 5.82 8.34 13.88
N GLN A 111 5.58 8.47 12.59
CA GLN A 111 4.77 9.58 12.05
C GLN A 111 3.45 9.13 11.43
N VAL A 112 3.43 8.03 10.67
CA VAL A 112 2.28 7.70 9.83
C VAL A 112 1.09 7.18 10.64
N PRO A 113 1.22 6.19 11.53
CA PRO A 113 0.08 5.72 12.32
C PRO A 113 -0.53 6.82 13.18
N VAL A 114 0.29 7.64 13.81
CA VAL A 114 -0.18 8.76 14.65
C VAL A 114 -0.92 9.79 13.81
N GLY A 115 -0.35 10.18 12.67
CA GLY A 115 -0.98 11.15 11.77
C GLY A 115 -2.30 10.66 11.20
N MET A 116 -2.41 9.38 10.85
CA MET A 116 -3.66 8.79 10.37
C MET A 116 -4.70 8.68 11.49
N ASN A 117 -4.30 8.36 12.71
CA ASN A 117 -5.21 8.38 13.86
C ASN A 117 -5.79 9.79 14.09
N ASP A 118 -4.96 10.83 13.95
CA ASP A 118 -5.41 12.21 14.04
C ASP A 118 -6.42 12.55 12.93
N GLN A 119 -6.15 12.15 11.69
CA GLN A 119 -7.05 12.35 10.56
C GLN A 119 -8.42 11.68 10.77
N LEU A 120 -8.47 10.54 11.43
CA LEU A 120 -9.66 9.74 11.65
C LEU A 120 -10.28 9.95 13.03
N SER A 121 -9.75 10.86 13.85
CA SER A 121 -10.15 11.02 15.26
C SER A 121 -11.63 11.36 15.43
N ALA A 122 -12.24 12.09 14.49
CA ALA A 122 -13.67 12.43 14.52
C ALA A 122 -14.57 11.29 14.01
N CYS A 123 -14.01 10.23 13.42
CA CYS A 123 -14.79 9.10 12.94
C CYS A 123 -15.29 8.28 14.14
N PRO A 124 -16.62 7.95 14.21
CA PRO A 124 -17.17 7.23 15.35
C PRO A 124 -16.82 5.73 15.34
N LEU A 125 -16.18 5.22 14.29
CA LEU A 125 -15.81 3.81 14.20
C LEU A 125 -14.72 3.49 15.22
N LYS A 126 -14.91 2.34 15.90
CA LYS A 126 -13.96 1.80 16.88
C LYS A 126 -13.09 0.73 16.24
N GLN A 127 -12.05 0.29 16.92
CA GLN A 127 -11.15 -0.75 16.44
C GLN A 127 -11.89 -2.01 15.97
N LYS A 128 -12.91 -2.45 16.72
CA LYS A 128 -13.71 -3.62 16.34
C LYS A 128 -14.47 -3.43 15.02
N ASP A 129 -14.89 -2.18 14.72
CA ASP A 129 -15.60 -1.87 13.50
C ASP A 129 -14.66 -1.95 12.28
N TYR A 130 -13.43 -1.44 12.43
CA TYR A 130 -12.40 -1.57 11.39
C TYR A 130 -12.00 -3.02 11.17
N GLN A 131 -11.87 -3.81 12.23
CA GLN A 131 -11.56 -5.24 12.11
C GLN A 131 -12.64 -5.99 11.35
N ARG A 132 -13.91 -5.72 11.66
CA ARG A 132 -15.05 -6.32 10.95
C ARG A 132 -15.08 -5.89 9.48
N LEU A 133 -14.88 -4.59 9.21
CA LEU A 133 -14.83 -4.06 7.85
C LEU A 133 -13.70 -4.72 7.05
N ALA A 134 -12.53 -4.92 7.64
CA ALA A 134 -11.41 -5.59 6.99
C ALA A 134 -11.79 -7.00 6.54
N LEU A 135 -12.45 -7.78 7.41
CA LEU A 135 -12.89 -9.14 7.08
C LEU A 135 -13.94 -9.15 5.96
N GLU A 136 -14.86 -8.20 5.97
CA GLU A 136 -15.88 -8.07 4.91
C GLU A 136 -15.23 -7.71 3.57
N LEU A 137 -14.26 -6.78 3.57
CA LEU A 137 -13.49 -6.42 2.38
C LEU A 137 -12.66 -7.59 1.86
N ASP A 138 -12.02 -8.35 2.75
CA ASP A 138 -11.26 -9.55 2.36
C ASP A 138 -12.14 -10.55 1.62
N SER A 139 -13.39 -10.76 2.07
CA SER A 139 -14.35 -11.64 1.39
C SER A 139 -14.67 -11.16 -0.03
N MET A 140 -14.85 -9.85 -0.22
CA MET A 140 -15.07 -9.27 -1.54
C MET A 140 -13.85 -9.43 -2.44
N ILE A 141 -12.67 -9.17 -1.90
CA ILE A 141 -11.40 -9.29 -2.63
C ILE A 141 -11.17 -10.73 -3.07
N GLU A 142 -11.35 -11.70 -2.16
CA GLU A 142 -11.20 -13.13 -2.49
C GLU A 142 -12.18 -13.58 -3.59
N THR A 143 -13.40 -13.04 -3.58
CA THR A 143 -14.41 -13.36 -4.59
C THR A 143 -14.07 -12.78 -5.95
N LEU A 144 -13.52 -11.56 -5.99
CA LEU A 144 -13.31 -10.79 -7.22
C LEU A 144 -11.91 -10.97 -7.83
N LYS A 145 -10.92 -11.38 -7.05
CA LYS A 145 -9.56 -11.60 -7.59
C LYS A 145 -9.56 -12.80 -8.54
N LYS A 146 -8.75 -12.70 -9.59
CA LYS A 146 -8.62 -13.73 -10.62
C LYS A 146 -7.25 -14.36 -10.60
#